data_e661a525edbbf24c5590877cb7d5c31a
#
_entry.id   e661a525edbbf24c5590877cb7d5c31a
#
_cell.length_a   1.000
_cell.length_b   1.000
_cell.length_c   1.000
_cell.angle_alpha   90.00
_cell.angle_beta   90.00
_cell.angle_gamma   90.00
#
_symmetry.space_group_name_H-M   'P 1'
#
loop_
_entity.id
_entity.type
_entity.pdbx_description
1 polymer ?
#
loop_
_entity_poly.entity_id
_entity_poly.type
_entity_poly.pdbx_seq_one_letter_code
_entity_poly.pdbx_strand_id
1 'polypeptide(L)'
;MKANLWIRQALAMCLTFTVFVTYSMAAAGGTRKLAGEILISGTSASGTTPSAIVNGETVKSGRTIFSTSTVSTPEGVTATLKLAKAGIIELSPNTSVVVSFDEEQVTGTISSGVVRVLSAQNGVMMTIAGGETLTLLPGEVASATGRAQDDDDDDGGAAWWGWALIFGGAAAGIIWAATRDSNSAELGGGGVVISPSF
;
A
#
# COMPACT_ATOMS: atom_id res chain seq x y z
N MET A 1 47.40 -25.57 -51.09
CA MET A 1 47.41 -24.20 -50.45
C MET A 1 46.02 -23.58 -50.18
N LYS A 2 44.90 -24.12 -50.69
CA LYS A 2 43.56 -23.57 -50.51
C LYS A 2 42.91 -23.89 -49.11
N ALA A 3 43.30 -25.00 -48.47
CA ALA A 3 42.76 -25.45 -47.22
C ALA A 3 43.07 -24.50 -46.04
N ASN A 4 44.24 -23.86 -46.04
CA ASN A 4 44.63 -22.95 -44.95
C ASN A 4 43.89 -21.62 -44.98
N LEU A 5 43.35 -21.21 -46.14
CA LEU A 5 42.59 -19.97 -46.23
C LEU A 5 41.19 -20.13 -45.60
N TRP A 6 40.57 -21.26 -45.81
CA TRP A 6 39.24 -21.58 -45.29
C TRP A 6 39.23 -21.75 -43.76
N ILE A 7 40.27 -22.39 -43.24
CA ILE A 7 40.47 -22.51 -41.78
C ILE A 7 40.69 -21.14 -41.13
N ARG A 8 41.46 -20.26 -41.78
CA ARG A 8 41.67 -18.88 -41.25
C ARG A 8 40.40 -18.05 -41.27
N GLN A 9 39.55 -18.20 -42.32
CA GLN A 9 38.24 -17.52 -42.37
C GLN A 9 37.28 -18.05 -41.31
N ALA A 10 37.21 -19.36 -41.08
CA ALA A 10 36.38 -19.97 -40.07
C ALA A 10 36.80 -19.52 -38.64
N LEU A 11 38.12 -19.46 -38.40
CA LEU A 11 38.65 -19.01 -37.10
C LEU A 11 38.37 -17.54 -36.85
N ALA A 12 38.47 -16.68 -37.88
CA ALA A 12 38.13 -15.26 -37.76
C ALA A 12 36.62 -15.06 -37.50
N MET A 13 35.74 -15.84 -38.13
CA MET A 13 34.29 -15.80 -37.88
C MET A 13 33.94 -16.25 -36.45
N CYS A 14 34.56 -17.33 -35.97
CA CYS A 14 34.36 -17.75 -34.57
C CYS A 14 34.79 -16.69 -33.59
N LEU A 15 35.91 -16.03 -33.84
CA LEU A 15 36.46 -15.00 -32.94
C LEU A 15 35.59 -13.72 -32.91
N THR A 16 35.06 -13.30 -34.06
CA THR A 16 34.12 -12.18 -34.13
C THR A 16 32.80 -12.52 -33.49
N PHE A 17 32.31 -13.77 -33.63
CA PHE A 17 31.05 -14.19 -33.00
C PHE A 17 31.16 -14.28 -31.47
N THR A 18 32.27 -14.78 -30.95
CA THR A 18 32.51 -14.80 -29.49
C THR A 18 32.61 -13.38 -28.87
N VAL A 19 33.28 -12.46 -29.58
CA VAL A 19 33.36 -11.06 -29.15
C VAL A 19 31.98 -10.42 -29.17
N PHE A 20 31.17 -10.67 -30.20
CA PHE A 20 29.83 -10.11 -30.32
C PHE A 20 28.89 -10.61 -29.19
N VAL A 21 28.96 -11.90 -28.84
CA VAL A 21 28.17 -12.49 -27.76
C VAL A 21 28.57 -11.91 -26.39
N THR A 22 29.86 -11.69 -26.15
CA THR A 22 30.32 -11.09 -24.87
C THR A 22 29.90 -9.62 -24.73
N TYR A 23 29.93 -8.85 -25.83
CA TYR A 23 29.42 -7.48 -25.83
C TYR A 23 27.90 -7.39 -25.62
N SER A 24 27.14 -8.34 -26.16
CA SER A 24 25.67 -8.39 -25.97
C SER A 24 25.28 -8.70 -24.52
N MET A 25 26.04 -9.50 -23.79
CA MET A 25 25.79 -9.78 -22.39
C MET A 25 26.16 -8.60 -21.45
N ALA A 26 27.15 -7.81 -21.82
CA ALA A 26 27.55 -6.63 -21.05
C ALA A 26 26.53 -5.48 -21.16
N ALA A 27 25.70 -5.46 -22.20
CA ALA A 27 24.62 -4.49 -22.38
C ALA A 27 23.31 -4.88 -21.68
N ALA A 28 23.22 -6.06 -21.05
CA ALA A 28 22.11 -6.43 -20.18
C ALA A 28 22.15 -5.55 -18.94
N GLY A 29 21.45 -4.43 -19.05
CA GLY A 29 21.48 -3.26 -18.21
C GLY A 29 21.47 -3.59 -16.72
N GLY A 30 22.44 -3.08 -16.02
CA GLY A 30 22.33 -2.94 -14.59
C GLY A 30 21.03 -2.17 -14.30
N THR A 31 20.08 -2.80 -13.62
CA THR A 31 18.89 -2.15 -13.12
C THR A 31 19.34 -0.94 -12.32
N ARG A 32 19.14 0.26 -12.86
CA ARG A 32 19.39 1.49 -12.11
C ARG A 32 18.52 1.42 -10.88
N LYS A 33 19.13 1.19 -9.72
CA LYS A 33 18.41 1.27 -8.46
C LYS A 33 17.98 2.72 -8.29
N LEU A 34 16.71 2.98 -8.56
CA LEU A 34 16.14 4.30 -8.31
C LEU A 34 16.21 4.58 -6.82
N ALA A 35 16.61 5.79 -6.51
CA ALA A 35 16.75 6.28 -5.16
C ALA A 35 15.62 7.26 -4.85
N GLY A 36 15.02 7.09 -3.70
CA GLY A 36 14.11 8.04 -3.08
C GLY A 36 14.73 8.62 -1.81
N GLU A 37 14.03 9.55 -1.18
CA GLU A 37 14.41 10.18 0.08
C GLU A 37 13.28 9.99 1.11
N ILE A 38 13.64 9.67 2.35
CA ILE A 38 12.70 9.64 3.47
C ILE A 38 12.87 10.90 4.32
N LEU A 39 11.78 11.62 4.53
CA LEU A 39 11.69 12.74 5.46
C LEU A 39 10.85 12.30 6.65
N ILE A 40 11.36 12.48 7.85
CA ILE A 40 10.72 12.02 9.08
C ILE A 40 10.36 13.22 9.93
N SER A 41 9.12 13.27 10.41
CA SER A 41 8.58 14.31 11.27
C SER A 41 7.78 13.70 12.43
N GLY A 42 7.43 14.52 13.39
CA GLY A 42 6.66 14.08 14.57
C GLY A 42 7.47 14.11 15.86
N THR A 43 6.91 13.51 16.89
CA THR A 43 7.50 13.48 18.24
C THR A 43 7.68 12.03 18.65
N SER A 44 8.92 11.61 18.87
CA SER A 44 9.19 10.29 19.43
C SER A 44 8.70 10.24 20.89
N ALA A 45 8.08 9.14 21.27
CA ALA A 45 7.59 8.91 22.64
C ALA A 45 8.68 9.08 23.72
N SER A 46 9.94 8.91 23.34
CA SER A 46 11.12 9.06 24.23
C SER A 46 11.74 10.46 24.24
N GLY A 47 11.12 11.45 23.54
CA GLY A 47 11.66 12.81 23.44
C GLY A 47 12.96 12.92 22.64
N THR A 48 13.36 11.85 21.96
CA THR A 48 14.52 11.79 21.07
C THR A 48 14.15 12.28 19.67
N THR A 49 15.17 12.52 18.81
CA THR A 49 14.95 12.85 17.41
C THR A 49 14.06 11.79 16.74
N PRO A 50 12.97 12.18 16.02
CA PRO A 50 12.10 11.23 15.37
C PRO A 50 12.89 10.38 14.36
N SER A 51 12.60 9.09 14.34
CA SER A 51 13.26 8.11 13.48
C SER A 51 12.27 7.08 12.98
N ALA A 52 12.54 6.51 11.81
CA ALA A 52 11.78 5.41 11.24
C ALA A 52 12.67 4.17 11.08
N ILE A 53 12.09 3.04 10.75
CA ILE A 53 12.83 1.81 10.48
C ILE A 53 12.73 1.53 8.98
N VAL A 54 13.87 1.39 8.31
CA VAL A 54 13.96 1.03 6.89
C VAL A 54 14.77 -0.25 6.76
N ASN A 55 14.16 -1.31 6.24
CA ASN A 55 14.78 -2.64 6.11
C ASN A 55 15.38 -3.17 7.43
N GLY A 56 14.75 -2.86 8.57
CA GLY A 56 15.20 -3.25 9.89
C GLY A 56 16.26 -2.33 10.53
N GLU A 57 16.73 -1.30 9.81
CA GLU A 57 17.68 -0.30 10.32
C GLU A 57 16.96 0.97 10.75
N THR A 58 17.29 1.51 11.92
CA THR A 58 16.76 2.81 12.37
C THR A 58 17.43 3.95 11.59
N VAL A 59 16.60 4.75 10.91
CA VAL A 59 17.05 5.85 10.06
C VAL A 59 16.49 7.20 10.52
N LYS A 60 17.25 8.25 10.20
CA LYS A 60 16.84 9.65 10.41
C LYS A 60 16.37 10.28 9.10
N SER A 61 15.70 11.43 9.22
CA SER A 61 15.27 12.23 8.08
C SER A 61 16.43 12.55 7.13
N GLY A 62 16.15 12.54 5.81
CA GLY A 62 17.14 12.77 4.76
C GLY A 62 17.89 11.52 4.31
N ARG A 63 17.54 10.32 4.81
CA ARG A 63 18.14 9.06 4.35
C ARG A 63 17.63 8.69 2.96
N THR A 64 18.53 8.18 2.14
CA THR A 64 18.19 7.58 0.84
C THR A 64 17.55 6.22 1.04
N ILE A 65 16.44 5.98 0.34
CA ILE A 65 15.78 4.68 0.22
C ILE A 65 15.86 4.18 -1.22
N PHE A 66 15.85 2.88 -1.39
CA PHE A 66 15.89 2.26 -2.71
C PHE A 66 14.56 1.58 -3.01
N SER A 67 14.32 1.32 -4.29
CA SER A 67 13.17 0.49 -4.70
C SER A 67 13.16 -0.84 -3.94
N THR A 68 11.97 -1.27 -3.55
CA THR A 68 11.74 -2.46 -2.72
C THR A 68 12.35 -2.33 -1.31
N SER A 69 11.91 -1.29 -0.59
CA SER A 69 12.26 -1.09 0.82
C SER A 69 11.05 -1.31 1.72
N THR A 70 11.27 -1.94 2.84
CA THR A 70 10.29 -2.02 3.94
C THR A 70 10.49 -0.80 4.83
N VAL A 71 9.42 -0.01 5.02
CA VAL A 71 9.45 1.18 5.88
C VAL A 71 8.42 1.01 6.98
N SER A 72 8.84 1.28 8.22
CA SER A 72 7.96 1.25 9.39
C SER A 72 8.13 2.51 10.23
N THR A 73 7.00 3.13 10.56
CA THR A 73 6.93 4.32 11.41
C THR A 73 6.46 3.93 12.81
N PRO A 74 7.16 4.33 13.88
CA PRO A 74 6.69 4.13 15.24
C PRO A 74 5.56 5.12 15.59
N GLU A 75 5.06 5.00 16.81
CA GLU A 75 4.04 5.89 17.38
C GLU A 75 4.52 7.36 17.40
N GLY A 76 3.64 8.29 17.03
CA GLY A 76 3.91 9.72 17.01
C GLY A 76 4.84 10.18 15.88
N VAL A 77 5.26 9.29 14.99
CA VAL A 77 6.21 9.58 13.89
C VAL A 77 5.52 9.38 12.55
N THR A 78 5.61 10.40 11.71
CA THR A 78 5.16 10.39 10.31
C THR A 78 6.37 10.37 9.39
N ALA A 79 6.31 9.62 8.30
CA ALA A 79 7.37 9.59 7.30
C ALA A 79 6.83 9.96 5.92
N THR A 80 7.46 10.92 5.26
CA THR A 80 7.19 11.28 3.86
C THR A 80 8.26 10.67 2.97
N LEU A 81 7.86 9.83 2.03
CA LEU A 81 8.74 9.19 1.06
C LEU A 81 8.65 9.93 -0.26
N LYS A 82 9.75 10.55 -0.67
CA LYS A 82 9.90 11.15 -2.01
C LYS A 82 10.52 10.11 -2.93
N LEU A 83 9.73 9.55 -3.84
CA LEU A 83 10.10 8.40 -4.66
C LEU A 83 10.49 8.86 -6.07
N ALA A 84 11.65 9.49 -6.17
CA ALA A 84 12.17 10.06 -7.41
C ALA A 84 11.10 10.91 -8.15
N LYS A 85 10.77 10.54 -9.42
CA LYS A 85 9.72 11.19 -10.22
C LYS A 85 8.36 10.51 -10.07
N ALA A 86 8.31 9.30 -9.54
CA ALA A 86 7.09 8.49 -9.49
C ALA A 86 6.05 9.06 -8.55
N GLY A 87 6.48 9.68 -7.43
CA GLY A 87 5.51 10.32 -6.52
C GLY A 87 6.03 10.60 -5.12
N ILE A 88 5.13 11.07 -4.30
CA ILE A 88 5.34 11.37 -2.88
C ILE A 88 4.21 10.69 -2.11
N ILE A 89 4.56 9.87 -1.14
CA ILE A 89 3.60 9.23 -0.24
C ILE A 89 3.94 9.56 1.21
N GLU A 90 2.93 9.63 2.04
CA GLU A 90 3.05 9.87 3.47
C GLU A 90 2.58 8.63 4.25
N LEU A 91 3.36 8.25 5.22
CA LEU A 91 3.07 7.15 6.14
C LEU A 91 2.70 7.75 7.50
N SER A 92 1.50 7.47 7.95
CA SER A 92 1.03 7.87 9.30
C SER A 92 1.80 7.12 10.40
N PRO A 93 1.67 7.50 11.67
CA PRO A 93 2.23 6.74 12.77
C PRO A 93 1.74 5.27 12.80
N ASN A 94 2.52 4.38 13.34
CA ASN A 94 2.24 2.93 13.45
C ASN A 94 1.97 2.24 12.10
N THR A 95 2.61 2.73 11.02
CA THR A 95 2.46 2.21 9.67
C THR A 95 3.65 1.34 9.29
N SER A 96 3.38 0.18 8.69
CA SER A 96 4.38 -0.68 8.08
C SER A 96 3.99 -0.99 6.64
N VAL A 97 4.87 -0.66 5.71
CA VAL A 97 4.65 -0.80 4.27
C VAL A 97 5.91 -1.29 3.56
N VAL A 98 5.73 -2.16 2.59
CA VAL A 98 6.77 -2.48 1.60
C VAL A 98 6.48 -1.61 0.38
N VAL A 99 7.44 -0.77 -0.01
CA VAL A 99 7.31 0.14 -1.16
C VAL A 99 8.28 -0.27 -2.25
N SER A 100 7.77 -0.45 -3.46
CA SER A 100 8.56 -0.63 -4.68
C SER A 100 8.21 0.48 -5.65
N PHE A 101 9.21 1.07 -6.29
CA PHE A 101 9.00 2.16 -7.24
C PHE A 101 9.98 2.09 -8.41
N ASP A 102 9.52 2.54 -9.55
CA ASP A 102 10.32 2.78 -10.75
C ASP A 102 10.21 4.27 -11.17
N GLU A 103 10.52 4.61 -12.42
CA GLU A 103 10.49 6.00 -12.89
C GLU A 103 9.07 6.56 -13.03
N GLU A 104 8.06 5.69 -13.19
CA GLU A 104 6.70 6.07 -13.57
C GLU A 104 5.64 5.61 -12.56
N GLN A 105 5.93 4.56 -11.81
CA GLN A 105 4.93 3.88 -10.98
C GLN A 105 5.44 3.63 -9.55
N VAL A 106 4.52 3.74 -8.61
CA VAL A 106 4.72 3.31 -7.22
C VAL A 106 3.77 2.15 -6.93
N THR A 107 4.33 1.09 -6.38
CA THR A 107 3.56 -0.05 -5.88
C THR A 107 3.93 -0.32 -4.44
N GLY A 108 3.04 -0.87 -3.65
CA GLY A 108 3.34 -1.20 -2.27
C GLY A 108 2.40 -2.21 -1.67
N THR A 109 2.80 -2.72 -0.50
CA THR A 109 1.94 -3.59 0.32
C THR A 109 1.88 -3.01 1.72
N ILE A 110 0.67 -2.68 2.16
CA ILE A 110 0.41 -2.14 3.50
C ILE A 110 0.16 -3.32 4.43
N SER A 111 1.05 -3.54 5.39
CA SER A 111 0.90 -4.57 6.41
C SER A 111 0.12 -4.05 7.63
N SER A 112 0.31 -2.78 7.98
CA SER A 112 -0.40 -2.10 9.07
C SER A 112 -0.40 -0.60 8.87
N GLY A 113 -1.36 0.09 9.48
CA GLY A 113 -1.42 1.55 9.50
C GLY A 113 -2.05 2.16 8.26
N VAL A 114 -1.64 3.38 7.93
CA VAL A 114 -2.28 4.24 6.94
C VAL A 114 -1.24 4.90 6.04
N VAL A 115 -1.51 4.89 4.74
CA VAL A 115 -0.70 5.52 3.69
C VAL A 115 -1.55 6.53 2.94
N ARG A 116 -1.04 7.76 2.79
CA ARG A 116 -1.64 8.84 2.00
C ARG A 116 -0.77 9.11 0.78
N VAL A 117 -1.38 9.29 -0.38
CA VAL A 117 -0.69 9.71 -1.59
C VAL A 117 -0.74 11.23 -1.68
N LEU A 118 0.40 11.91 -1.56
CA LEU A 118 0.49 13.36 -1.70
C LEU A 118 0.62 13.79 -3.17
N SER A 119 1.39 13.03 -3.95
CA SER A 119 1.59 13.26 -5.37
C SER A 119 1.96 11.98 -6.07
N ALA A 120 1.45 11.74 -7.26
CA ALA A 120 1.83 10.63 -8.14
C ALA A 120 1.54 11.00 -9.60
N GLN A 121 2.38 10.53 -10.53
CA GLN A 121 2.15 10.77 -11.96
C GLN A 121 1.06 9.83 -12.51
N ASN A 122 1.10 8.55 -12.14
CA ASN A 122 0.23 7.50 -12.68
C ASN A 122 -0.61 6.78 -11.60
N GLY A 123 -0.78 7.41 -10.44
CA GLY A 123 -1.40 6.75 -9.30
C GLY A 123 -0.43 5.79 -8.59
N VAL A 124 -0.85 5.33 -7.43
CA VAL A 124 -0.07 4.43 -6.58
C VAL A 124 -0.88 3.16 -6.37
N MET A 125 -0.33 2.01 -6.74
CA MET A 125 -0.98 0.73 -6.49
C MET A 125 -0.58 0.18 -5.12
N MET A 126 -1.55 0.07 -4.22
CA MET A 126 -1.33 -0.47 -2.88
C MET A 126 -2.12 -1.76 -2.67
N THR A 127 -1.43 -2.81 -2.27
CA THR A 127 -2.05 -4.06 -1.82
C THR A 127 -2.16 -4.02 -0.31
N ILE A 128 -3.36 -4.25 0.20
CA ILE A 128 -3.61 -4.31 1.65
C ILE A 128 -3.46 -5.75 2.19
N ALA A 129 -3.42 -5.89 3.50
CA ALA A 129 -3.21 -7.19 4.17
C ALA A 129 -4.22 -8.27 3.78
N GLY A 130 -5.42 -7.90 3.31
CA GLY A 130 -6.45 -8.81 2.80
C GLY A 130 -6.24 -9.29 1.36
N GLY A 131 -5.16 -8.85 0.68
CA GLY A 131 -4.86 -9.19 -0.71
C GLY A 131 -5.59 -8.33 -1.74
N GLU A 132 -6.45 -7.40 -1.31
CA GLU A 132 -7.09 -6.42 -2.19
C GLU A 132 -6.07 -5.41 -2.67
N THR A 133 -6.10 -5.06 -3.96
CA THR A 133 -5.24 -4.04 -4.55
C THR A 133 -6.05 -2.80 -4.89
N LEU A 134 -5.63 -1.68 -4.34
CA LEU A 134 -6.24 -0.36 -4.53
C LEU A 134 -5.32 0.50 -5.40
N THR A 135 -5.89 1.22 -6.37
CA THR A 135 -5.18 2.29 -7.06
C THR A 135 -5.56 3.61 -6.41
N LEU A 136 -4.58 4.29 -5.84
CA LEU A 136 -4.75 5.56 -5.14
C LEU A 136 -4.30 6.72 -6.04
N LEU A 137 -5.12 7.73 -6.10
CA LEU A 137 -4.79 9.01 -6.73
C LEU A 137 -4.22 9.99 -5.69
N PRO A 138 -3.59 11.10 -6.12
CA PRO A 138 -3.16 12.15 -5.20
C PRO A 138 -4.32 12.65 -4.32
N GLY A 139 -4.09 12.73 -3.02
CA GLY A 139 -5.08 13.07 -2.01
C GLY A 139 -5.79 11.86 -1.38
N GLU A 140 -5.72 10.67 -1.99
CA GLU A 140 -6.39 9.49 -1.45
C GLU A 140 -5.57 8.78 -0.37
N VAL A 141 -6.28 8.09 0.50
CA VAL A 141 -5.75 7.39 1.67
C VAL A 141 -6.13 5.92 1.61
N ALA A 142 -5.17 5.04 1.89
CA ALA A 142 -5.41 3.63 2.11
C ALA A 142 -4.95 3.22 3.50
N SER A 143 -5.74 2.35 4.14
CA SER A 143 -5.37 1.68 5.38
C SER A 143 -5.14 0.20 5.15
N ALA A 144 -4.54 -0.49 6.09
CA ALA A 144 -4.39 -1.94 6.04
C ALA A 144 -5.75 -2.69 5.97
N THR A 145 -6.85 -2.03 6.28
CA THR A 145 -8.22 -2.55 6.25
C THR A 145 -9.02 -2.13 5.02
N GLY A 146 -8.47 -1.28 4.15
CA GLY A 146 -9.14 -0.79 2.94
C GLY A 146 -8.87 0.68 2.65
N ARG A 147 -9.64 1.27 1.71
CA ARG A 147 -9.56 2.70 1.41
C ARG A 147 -10.19 3.49 2.56
N ALA A 148 -9.42 4.39 3.15
CA ALA A 148 -9.96 5.38 4.08
C ALA A 148 -10.42 6.60 3.26
N GLN A 149 -11.67 7.02 3.46
CA GLN A 149 -12.17 8.27 2.90
C GLN A 149 -11.62 9.40 3.79
N ASP A 150 -10.91 10.33 3.16
CA ASP A 150 -10.50 11.56 3.83
C ASP A 150 -11.72 12.47 3.87
N ASP A 151 -12.43 12.46 4.97
CA ASP A 151 -13.45 13.48 5.25
C ASP A 151 -12.73 14.74 5.71
N ASP A 152 -12.30 15.57 4.74
CA ASP A 152 -11.85 16.94 4.95
C ASP A 152 -13.04 17.84 5.35
N ASP A 153 -13.81 17.43 6.35
CA ASP A 153 -14.78 18.27 7.00
C ASP A 153 -14.19 18.76 8.32
N ASP A 154 -13.80 20.02 8.29
CA ASP A 154 -13.25 20.89 9.34
C ASP A 154 -14.28 21.14 10.47
N ASP A 155 -14.95 20.07 10.97
CA ASP A 155 -15.82 20.14 12.14
C ASP A 155 -15.48 19.02 13.12
N GLY A 156 -14.83 19.40 14.20
CA GLY A 156 -14.27 18.56 15.26
C GLY A 156 -15.28 17.69 16.03
N GLY A 157 -15.99 16.78 15.34
CA GLY A 157 -16.96 15.90 15.97
C GLY A 157 -17.17 14.52 15.32
N ALA A 158 -16.68 14.29 14.12
CA ALA A 158 -17.15 13.16 13.29
C ALA A 158 -16.21 11.96 13.17
N ALA A 159 -14.99 12.02 13.69
CA ALA A 159 -14.01 10.92 13.54
C ALA A 159 -14.47 9.59 14.17
N TRP A 160 -15.37 9.59 15.13
CA TRP A 160 -15.90 8.37 15.74
C TRP A 160 -16.95 7.64 14.88
N TRP A 161 -17.62 8.35 13.96
CA TRP A 161 -18.60 7.77 13.04
C TRP A 161 -17.97 6.84 12.01
N GLY A 162 -16.76 7.15 11.54
CA GLY A 162 -16.02 6.28 10.63
C GLY A 162 -15.74 4.91 11.25
N TRP A 163 -15.36 4.89 12.52
CA TRP A 163 -15.17 3.64 13.27
C TRP A 163 -16.49 2.89 13.53
N ALA A 164 -17.58 3.63 13.76
CA ALA A 164 -18.90 3.03 13.93
C ALA A 164 -19.43 2.36 12.66
N LEU A 165 -19.10 2.87 11.47
CA LEU A 165 -19.45 2.22 10.19
C LEU A 165 -18.61 0.98 9.92
N ILE A 166 -17.31 1.02 10.21
CA ILE A 166 -16.41 -0.13 10.02
C ILE A 166 -16.77 -1.28 10.98
N PHE A 167 -17.08 -0.98 12.24
CA PHE A 167 -17.44 -1.99 13.22
C PHE A 167 -18.95 -2.23 13.34
N GLY A 168 -19.79 -1.23 13.02
CA GLY A 168 -21.24 -1.32 13.10
C GLY A 168 -21.89 -1.97 11.86
N GLY A 169 -21.30 -1.83 10.68
CA GLY A 169 -21.84 -2.38 9.45
C GLY A 169 -21.91 -3.90 9.43
N ALA A 170 -20.92 -4.57 10.03
CA ALA A 170 -20.93 -6.02 10.17
C ALA A 170 -22.00 -6.52 11.13
N ALA A 171 -22.26 -5.79 12.24
CA ALA A 171 -23.28 -6.12 13.20
C ALA A 171 -24.71 -5.86 12.66
N ALA A 172 -24.92 -4.78 11.90
CA ALA A 172 -26.21 -4.47 11.29
C ALA A 172 -26.61 -5.50 10.20
N GLY A 173 -25.66 -6.00 9.43
CA GLY A 173 -25.89 -7.07 8.45
C GLY A 173 -26.35 -8.38 9.09
N ILE A 174 -25.78 -8.74 10.21
CA ILE A 174 -26.15 -9.96 10.96
C ILE A 174 -27.54 -9.80 11.59
N ILE A 175 -27.87 -8.65 12.17
CA ILE A 175 -29.16 -8.38 12.76
C ILE A 175 -30.25 -8.33 11.67
N TRP A 176 -29.99 -7.74 10.51
CA TRP A 176 -30.93 -7.70 9.39
C TRP A 176 -31.22 -9.10 8.82
N ALA A 177 -30.21 -9.96 8.72
CA ALA A 177 -30.38 -11.34 8.30
C ALA A 177 -31.18 -12.17 9.33
N ALA A 178 -30.93 -11.94 10.63
CA ALA A 178 -31.64 -12.65 11.70
C ALA A 178 -33.11 -12.21 11.89
N THR A 179 -33.44 -10.96 11.53
CA THR A 179 -34.83 -10.47 11.65
C THR A 179 -35.69 -10.77 10.43
N ARG A 180 -35.12 -11.20 9.32
CA ARG A 180 -35.87 -11.55 8.11
C ARG A 180 -36.60 -12.89 8.19
N ASP A 181 -36.16 -13.79 9.04
CA ASP A 181 -36.78 -15.13 9.21
C ASP A 181 -37.83 -15.20 10.31
N SER A 182 -38.16 -14.10 11.00
CA SER A 182 -39.11 -14.10 12.11
C SER A 182 -40.50 -13.51 11.79
N ASN A 183 -40.84 -13.30 10.53
CA ASN A 183 -42.17 -12.74 10.14
C ASN A 183 -43.20 -13.83 9.77
N SER A 184 -43.20 -14.94 10.49
CA SER A 184 -44.30 -15.91 10.45
C SER A 184 -44.64 -16.42 11.86
N ALA A 185 -44.81 -15.49 12.81
CA ALA A 185 -45.54 -15.79 14.04
C ALA A 185 -46.96 -15.25 13.85
N GLU A 186 -47.84 -16.15 13.37
CA GLU A 186 -49.26 -15.99 13.34
C GLU A 186 -49.75 -15.87 14.77
N LEU A 187 -50.00 -14.65 15.25
CA LEU A 187 -50.71 -14.39 16.49
C LEU A 187 -52.22 -14.66 16.26
N GLY A 188 -52.59 -15.90 16.53
CA GLY A 188 -53.98 -16.29 16.61
C GLY A 188 -54.72 -15.46 17.68
N GLY A 189 -55.44 -14.43 17.22
CA GLY A 189 -56.30 -13.60 18.05
C GLY A 189 -57.54 -14.36 18.43
N GLY A 190 -57.51 -15.08 19.51
CA GLY A 190 -58.71 -15.56 20.20
C GLY A 190 -59.31 -14.44 21.03
N GLY A 191 -60.22 -13.65 20.43
CA GLY A 191 -61.03 -12.67 21.14
C GLY A 191 -62.02 -13.37 22.09
N VAL A 192 -61.79 -13.24 23.39
CA VAL A 192 -62.78 -13.63 24.41
C VAL A 192 -63.76 -12.46 24.56
N VAL A 193 -65.01 -12.66 24.09
CA VAL A 193 -66.11 -11.72 24.35
C VAL A 193 -66.72 -12.05 25.69
N ILE A 194 -66.53 -11.18 26.68
CA ILE A 194 -67.24 -11.25 27.97
C ILE A 194 -68.50 -10.41 27.85
N SER A 195 -69.65 -11.06 27.83
CA SER A 195 -70.93 -10.37 27.92
C SER A 195 -71.30 -10.16 29.42
N PRO A 196 -71.71 -8.98 29.85
CA PRO A 196 -72.24 -8.79 31.17
C PRO A 196 -73.73 -9.21 31.18
N SER A 197 -74.08 -10.12 32.07
CA SER A 197 -75.47 -10.46 32.39
C SER A 197 -75.88 -9.70 33.65
N PHE A 198 -77.03 -9.08 33.57
CA PHE A 198 -77.74 -8.42 34.68
C PHE A 198 -78.25 -9.42 35.66
#